data_f620cc24972b05c956e85656baedcec9
#
_entry.id   f620cc24972b05c956e85656baedcec9
#
_cell.length_a   1.000
_cell.length_b   1.000
_cell.length_c   1.000
_cell.angle_alpha   90.00
_cell.angle_beta   90.00
_cell.angle_gamma   90.00
#
_symmetry.space_group_name_H-M   'P 1'
#
loop_
_entity.id
_entity.type
_entity.pdbx_description
1 polymer ?
#
loop_
_entity_poly.entity_id
_entity_poly.type
_entity_poly.pdbx_seq_one_letter_code
_entity_poly.pdbx_strand_id
1 'polypeptide(L)'
;MTSVPPIIPPGVITQEFHTPRAVRRGVIAGVAGNVLEWYDFALFGFFAQQIGTHFFPAHNPTASLLAAFGTFAAGFIMRPLGGALFGWVGDKFGRKQALLWSVMAMAFPSFFIGVLPGTETIGIAAPILLLAFRLMQGLAVGGEYGASSVFLVEGAEPGRRGWMGSWGPVGAFAGTLLGSAAGAIVNAVLSPEEVLAWGWRIPFILGIGVGLGGIAIRRYYLERVPHQAPSRSPLKEALQSHWRTTLHLTALVAGLAVG
;
A
#
# COMPACT_ATOMS: atom_id res chain seq x y z
N MET A 1 8.29 5.72 -44.83
CA MET A 1 8.49 5.46 -43.40
C MET A 1 7.43 4.49 -42.99
N THR A 2 7.73 3.21 -42.99
CA THR A 2 6.79 2.12 -42.57
C THR A 2 6.79 2.08 -41.07
N SER A 3 5.66 2.46 -40.45
CA SER A 3 5.43 2.32 -39.03
C SER A 3 5.43 0.83 -38.68
N VAL A 4 6.48 0.37 -38.00
CA VAL A 4 6.50 -0.95 -37.36
C VAL A 4 5.42 -0.95 -36.30
N PRO A 5 4.41 -1.86 -36.36
CA PRO A 5 3.43 -1.94 -35.30
C PRO A 5 4.13 -2.34 -33.99
N PRO A 6 3.70 -1.79 -32.84
CA PRO A 6 4.29 -2.16 -31.57
C PRO A 6 4.10 -3.66 -31.32
N ILE A 7 5.19 -4.37 -31.06
CA ILE A 7 5.17 -5.78 -30.64
C ILE A 7 4.58 -5.81 -29.24
N ILE A 8 3.26 -6.02 -29.15
CA ILE A 8 2.55 -6.26 -27.89
C ILE A 8 2.76 -7.75 -27.59
N PRO A 9 3.43 -8.11 -26.49
CA PRO A 9 3.60 -9.51 -26.13
C PRO A 9 2.22 -10.14 -25.89
N PRO A 10 1.99 -11.40 -26.34
CA PRO A 10 0.74 -12.09 -26.08
C PRO A 10 0.52 -12.25 -24.58
N GLY A 11 -0.57 -11.71 -24.05
CA GLY A 11 -0.94 -11.70 -22.63
C GLY A 11 -1.06 -10.32 -21.99
N VAL A 12 -0.70 -9.23 -22.67
CA VAL A 12 -0.98 -7.88 -22.21
C VAL A 12 -2.47 -7.60 -22.42
N ILE A 13 -3.21 -7.52 -21.31
CA ILE A 13 -4.62 -7.12 -21.36
C ILE A 13 -4.64 -5.62 -21.68
N THR A 14 -4.86 -5.27 -22.93
CA THR A 14 -5.20 -3.91 -23.32
C THR A 14 -6.62 -3.61 -22.85
N GLN A 15 -6.79 -3.34 -21.55
CA GLN A 15 -7.97 -2.60 -21.10
C GLN A 15 -7.75 -1.13 -21.48
N GLU A 16 -7.98 -0.83 -22.72
CA GLU A 16 -8.01 0.56 -23.16
C GLU A 16 -9.23 1.23 -22.51
N PHE A 17 -8.99 2.23 -21.73
CA PHE A 17 -10.05 3.07 -21.18
C PHE A 17 -10.59 4.01 -22.28
N HIS A 18 -11.37 3.45 -23.21
CA HIS A 18 -11.89 4.18 -24.39
C HIS A 18 -13.00 5.20 -24.06
N THR A 19 -13.54 5.23 -22.85
CA THR A 19 -14.60 6.16 -22.49
C THR A 19 -14.22 6.95 -21.22
N PRO A 20 -14.67 8.21 -21.10
CA PRO A 20 -14.42 9.00 -19.90
C PRO A 20 -14.90 8.31 -18.59
N ARG A 21 -15.96 7.50 -18.69
CA ARG A 21 -16.46 6.70 -17.55
C ARG A 21 -15.50 5.56 -17.20
N ALA A 22 -14.94 4.88 -18.20
CA ALA A 22 -13.96 3.81 -17.97
C ALA A 22 -12.65 4.36 -17.38
N VAL A 23 -12.15 5.50 -17.90
CA VAL A 23 -11.00 6.23 -17.35
C VAL A 23 -11.23 6.54 -15.87
N ARG A 24 -12.35 7.21 -15.54
CA ARG A 24 -12.67 7.57 -14.16
C ARG A 24 -12.75 6.36 -13.23
N ARG A 25 -13.36 5.26 -13.68
CA ARG A 25 -13.45 4.00 -12.93
C ARG A 25 -12.08 3.39 -12.68
N GLY A 26 -11.23 3.33 -13.71
CA GLY A 26 -9.87 2.83 -13.62
C GLY A 26 -9.02 3.63 -12.63
N VAL A 27 -9.08 4.97 -12.70
CA VAL A 27 -8.39 5.86 -11.75
C VAL A 27 -8.84 5.58 -10.32
N ILE A 28 -10.16 5.59 -10.05
CA ILE A 28 -10.69 5.36 -8.70
C ILE A 28 -10.25 4.00 -8.15
N ALA A 29 -10.34 2.94 -8.97
CA ALA A 29 -9.93 1.59 -8.55
C ALA A 29 -8.43 1.47 -8.31
N GLY A 30 -7.60 2.10 -9.16
CA GLY A 30 -6.14 2.09 -9.04
C GLY A 30 -5.63 2.89 -7.83
N VAL A 31 -6.28 4.03 -7.55
CA VAL A 31 -5.84 4.95 -6.49
C VAL A 31 -6.31 4.54 -5.08
N ALA A 32 -7.45 3.84 -4.98
CA ALA A 32 -8.08 3.53 -3.69
C ALA A 32 -7.16 2.82 -2.68
N GLY A 33 -6.30 1.91 -3.14
CA GLY A 33 -5.34 1.22 -2.28
C GLY A 33 -4.21 2.13 -1.81
N ASN A 34 -3.69 2.98 -2.70
CA ASN A 34 -2.65 3.95 -2.35
C ASN A 34 -3.14 4.92 -1.27
N VAL A 35 -4.42 5.35 -1.33
CA VAL A 35 -5.00 6.20 -0.28
C VAL A 35 -4.96 5.50 1.09
N LEU A 36 -5.36 4.23 1.17
CA LEU A 36 -5.33 3.48 2.43
C LEU A 36 -3.89 3.30 2.96
N GLU A 37 -2.97 2.97 2.07
CA GLU A 37 -1.55 2.78 2.41
C GLU A 37 -0.97 4.04 3.06
N TRP A 38 -1.09 5.16 2.37
CA TRP A 38 -0.50 6.42 2.83
C TRP A 38 -1.25 7.05 4.00
N TYR A 39 -2.55 6.77 4.13
CA TYR A 39 -3.32 7.07 5.34
C TYR A 39 -2.71 6.38 6.57
N ASP A 40 -2.48 5.08 6.51
CA ASP A 40 -1.92 4.32 7.61
C ASP A 40 -0.48 4.76 7.96
N PHE A 41 0.33 5.08 6.94
CA PHE A 41 1.68 5.59 7.16
C PHE A 41 1.68 6.94 7.87
N ALA A 42 0.81 7.85 7.44
CA ALA A 42 0.66 9.15 8.07
C ALA A 42 0.20 9.01 9.53
N LEU A 43 -0.77 8.12 9.81
CA LEU A 43 -1.23 7.85 11.18
C LEU A 43 -0.12 7.31 12.07
N PHE A 44 0.64 6.33 11.57
CA PHE A 44 1.71 5.76 12.37
C PHE A 44 2.80 6.77 12.68
N GLY A 45 3.19 7.59 11.70
CA GLY A 45 4.14 8.69 11.91
C GLY A 45 3.60 9.72 12.91
N PHE A 46 2.32 10.08 12.78
CA PHE A 46 1.67 11.09 13.63
C PHE A 46 1.56 10.62 15.09
N PHE A 47 1.25 9.36 15.32
CA PHE A 47 1.09 8.75 16.65
C PHE A 47 2.28 7.90 17.09
N ALA A 48 3.46 8.07 16.48
CA ALA A 48 4.66 7.29 16.81
C ALA A 48 5.06 7.38 18.28
N GLN A 49 4.85 8.54 18.93
CA GLN A 49 5.14 8.72 20.34
C GLN A 49 4.19 7.89 21.22
N GLN A 50 2.88 7.93 20.95
CA GLN A 50 1.88 7.15 21.68
C GLN A 50 2.12 5.64 21.50
N ILE A 51 2.39 5.21 20.27
CA ILE A 51 2.74 3.83 19.96
C ILE A 51 4.03 3.42 20.70
N GLY A 52 5.05 4.27 20.68
CA GLY A 52 6.31 4.04 21.41
C GLY A 52 6.07 3.81 22.90
N THR A 53 5.26 4.67 23.54
CA THR A 53 4.95 4.58 24.97
C THR A 53 4.19 3.29 25.32
N HIS A 54 3.21 2.89 24.49
CA HIS A 54 2.36 1.72 24.77
C HIS A 54 3.04 0.37 24.49
N PHE A 55 3.87 0.31 23.47
CA PHE A 55 4.44 -0.96 22.99
C PHE A 55 5.91 -1.15 23.33
N PHE A 56 6.64 -0.07 23.58
CA PHE A 56 8.08 -0.07 23.88
C PHE A 56 8.40 0.83 25.07
N PRO A 57 7.77 0.60 26.25
CA PRO A 57 8.03 1.44 27.41
C PRO A 57 9.51 1.37 27.79
N ALA A 58 10.17 2.52 27.80
CA ALA A 58 11.56 2.67 28.20
C ALA A 58 11.70 3.88 29.14
N HIS A 59 12.73 3.87 29.98
CA HIS A 59 13.04 5.03 30.84
C HIS A 59 13.34 6.30 30.04
N ASN A 60 13.83 6.16 28.80
CA ASN A 60 14.08 7.25 27.88
C ASN A 60 12.99 7.32 26.81
N PRO A 61 12.19 8.40 26.73
CA PRO A 61 11.15 8.56 25.71
C PRO A 61 11.68 8.49 24.27
N THR A 62 12.91 8.94 24.02
CA THR A 62 13.56 8.84 22.71
C THR A 62 13.79 7.39 22.30
N ALA A 63 14.14 6.51 23.25
CA ALA A 63 14.32 5.08 22.97
C ALA A 63 12.99 4.42 22.56
N SER A 64 11.88 4.76 23.22
CA SER A 64 10.53 4.30 22.87
C SER A 64 10.13 4.76 21.46
N LEU A 65 10.40 6.04 21.16
CA LEU A 65 10.12 6.60 19.83
C LEU A 65 10.96 5.94 18.73
N LEU A 66 12.25 5.74 18.96
CA LEU A 66 13.15 5.04 18.02
C LEU A 66 12.71 3.60 17.80
N ALA A 67 12.24 2.88 18.82
CA ALA A 67 11.72 1.53 18.68
C ALA A 67 10.44 1.50 17.82
N ALA A 68 9.53 2.48 18.00
CA ALA A 68 8.36 2.62 17.16
C ALA A 68 8.75 2.85 15.70
N PHE A 69 9.67 3.78 15.41
CA PHE A 69 10.16 4.00 14.05
C PHE A 69 10.94 2.81 13.49
N GLY A 70 11.70 2.10 14.31
CA GLY A 70 12.37 0.86 13.92
C GLY A 70 11.36 -0.20 13.46
N THR A 71 10.25 -0.34 14.18
CA THR A 71 9.15 -1.24 13.81
C THR A 71 8.48 -0.81 12.49
N PHE A 72 8.31 0.50 12.28
CA PHE A 72 7.82 1.04 11.03
C PHE A 72 8.80 0.74 9.88
N ALA A 73 10.09 0.97 10.07
CA ALA A 73 11.14 0.71 9.09
C ALA A 73 11.23 -0.78 8.71
N ALA A 74 11.01 -1.70 9.67
CA ALA A 74 11.00 -3.13 9.41
C ALA A 74 9.96 -3.52 8.34
N GLY A 75 8.81 -2.83 8.28
CA GLY A 75 7.81 -3.01 7.24
C GLY A 75 8.35 -2.75 5.83
N PHE A 76 9.27 -1.79 5.66
CA PHE A 76 9.88 -1.49 4.35
C PHE A 76 10.72 -2.64 3.81
N ILE A 77 11.39 -3.40 4.70
CA ILE A 77 12.20 -4.57 4.31
C ILE A 77 11.33 -5.66 3.67
N MET A 78 10.05 -5.73 4.04
CA MET A 78 9.11 -6.70 3.49
C MET A 78 8.56 -6.34 2.11
N ARG A 79 8.71 -5.09 1.65
CA ARG A 79 8.15 -4.64 0.36
C ARG A 79 8.64 -5.42 -0.86
N PRO A 80 9.94 -5.72 -1.02
CA PRO A 80 10.39 -6.55 -2.15
C PRO A 80 9.77 -7.95 -2.15
N LEU A 81 9.63 -8.56 -0.96
CA LEU A 81 8.96 -9.86 -0.80
C LEU A 81 7.47 -9.75 -1.11
N GLY A 82 6.84 -8.67 -0.70
CA GLY A 82 5.45 -8.36 -1.02
C GLY A 82 5.20 -8.20 -2.52
N GLY A 83 6.09 -7.49 -3.22
CA GLY A 83 6.05 -7.36 -4.67
C GLY A 83 6.13 -8.71 -5.38
N ALA A 84 7.03 -9.61 -4.94
CA ALA A 84 7.14 -10.96 -5.47
C ALA A 84 5.90 -11.82 -5.16
N LEU A 85 5.39 -11.76 -3.92
CA LEU A 85 4.22 -12.51 -3.47
C LEU A 85 2.96 -12.10 -4.22
N PHE A 86 2.63 -10.80 -4.23
CA PHE A 86 1.42 -10.30 -4.88
C PHE A 86 1.54 -10.28 -6.40
N GLY A 87 2.76 -10.20 -6.95
CA GLY A 87 3.04 -10.46 -8.35
C GLY A 87 2.64 -11.89 -8.72
N TRP A 88 3.11 -12.89 -7.97
CA TRP A 88 2.74 -14.30 -8.15
C TRP A 88 1.23 -14.53 -7.98
N VAL A 89 0.60 -13.92 -6.97
CA VAL A 89 -0.86 -13.99 -6.79
C VAL A 89 -1.58 -13.41 -8.00
N GLY A 90 -1.13 -12.26 -8.52
CA GLY A 90 -1.70 -11.62 -9.70
C GLY A 90 -1.60 -12.48 -10.95
N ASP A 91 -0.48 -13.16 -11.12
CA ASP A 91 -0.25 -14.07 -12.25
C ASP A 91 -1.10 -15.35 -12.15
N LYS A 92 -1.25 -15.91 -10.94
CA LYS A 92 -1.94 -17.19 -10.74
C LYS A 92 -3.45 -17.04 -10.59
N PHE A 93 -3.91 -16.03 -9.86
CA PHE A 93 -5.32 -15.83 -9.49
C PHE A 93 -5.96 -14.61 -10.15
N GLY A 94 -5.18 -13.82 -10.85
CA GLY A 94 -5.61 -12.60 -11.53
C GLY A 94 -5.32 -11.32 -10.74
N ARG A 95 -5.09 -10.24 -11.47
CA ARG A 95 -4.75 -8.93 -10.91
C ARG A 95 -5.79 -8.40 -9.93
N LYS A 96 -7.09 -8.67 -10.20
CA LYS A 96 -8.19 -8.33 -9.28
C LYS A 96 -7.99 -8.95 -7.90
N GLN A 97 -7.67 -10.24 -7.84
CA GLN A 97 -7.46 -10.96 -6.58
C GLN A 97 -6.24 -10.42 -5.84
N ALA A 98 -5.13 -10.19 -6.54
CA ALA A 98 -3.94 -9.59 -5.94
C ALA A 98 -4.26 -8.23 -5.29
N LEU A 99 -4.97 -7.34 -6.02
CA LEU A 99 -5.36 -6.02 -5.52
C LEU A 99 -6.38 -6.09 -4.37
N LEU A 100 -7.28 -7.07 -4.34
CA LEU A 100 -8.21 -7.25 -3.22
C LEU A 100 -7.49 -7.79 -1.99
N TRP A 101 -6.61 -8.76 -2.16
CA TRP A 101 -5.88 -9.35 -1.04
C TRP A 101 -4.85 -8.40 -0.46
N SER A 102 -4.20 -7.55 -1.28
CA SER A 102 -3.28 -6.53 -0.78
C SER A 102 -4.00 -5.50 0.11
N VAL A 103 -5.18 -5.01 -0.31
CA VAL A 103 -5.96 -4.09 0.53
C VAL A 103 -6.44 -4.76 1.83
N MET A 104 -6.85 -6.03 1.78
CA MET A 104 -7.23 -6.76 3.01
C MET A 104 -6.02 -6.95 3.94
N ALA A 105 -4.86 -7.31 3.38
CA ALA A 105 -3.62 -7.47 4.13
C ALA A 105 -3.08 -6.15 4.70
N MET A 106 -3.57 -5.00 4.24
CA MET A 106 -3.30 -3.68 4.80
C MET A 106 -4.35 -3.27 5.84
N ALA A 107 -5.65 -3.37 5.51
CA ALA A 107 -6.73 -2.91 6.37
C ALA A 107 -6.86 -3.71 7.67
N PHE A 108 -6.67 -5.02 7.59
CA PHE A 108 -6.76 -5.92 8.74
C PHE A 108 -5.71 -5.58 9.81
N PRO A 109 -4.41 -5.52 9.52
CA PRO A 109 -3.41 -5.12 10.52
C PRO A 109 -3.63 -3.70 11.05
N SER A 110 -4.05 -2.73 10.23
CA SER A 110 -4.34 -1.36 10.70
C SER A 110 -5.40 -1.36 11.79
N PHE A 111 -6.51 -2.06 11.58
CA PHE A 111 -7.55 -2.22 12.58
C PHE A 111 -7.02 -2.88 13.85
N PHE A 112 -6.26 -3.98 13.72
CA PHE A 112 -5.72 -4.70 14.87
C PHE A 112 -4.69 -3.90 15.63
N ILE A 113 -3.89 -3.05 15.01
CA ILE A 113 -3.01 -2.09 15.71
C ILE A 113 -3.84 -1.15 16.60
N GLY A 114 -4.98 -0.67 16.10
CA GLY A 114 -5.88 0.19 16.88
C GLY A 114 -6.49 -0.47 18.10
N VAL A 115 -6.77 -1.78 18.07
CA VAL A 115 -7.38 -2.52 19.21
C VAL A 115 -6.35 -3.31 20.02
N LEU A 116 -5.07 -3.34 19.62
CA LEU A 116 -4.03 -4.13 20.27
C LEU A 116 -3.78 -3.62 21.70
N PRO A 117 -3.85 -4.48 22.72
CA PRO A 117 -3.47 -4.11 24.09
C PRO A 117 -1.98 -3.75 24.17
N GLY A 118 -1.64 -2.82 25.07
CA GLY A 118 -0.25 -2.43 25.31
C GLY A 118 0.54 -3.46 26.11
N THR A 119 1.83 -3.17 26.28
CA THR A 119 2.77 -4.02 27.03
C THR A 119 2.36 -4.19 28.49
N GLU A 120 1.67 -3.21 29.09
CA GLU A 120 1.16 -3.32 30.45
C GLU A 120 0.13 -4.45 30.63
N THR A 121 -0.61 -4.80 29.56
CA THR A 121 -1.67 -5.81 29.61
C THR A 121 -1.18 -7.19 29.17
N ILE A 122 -0.46 -7.27 28.03
CA ILE A 122 -0.06 -8.55 27.41
C ILE A 122 1.46 -8.74 27.34
N GLY A 123 2.21 -7.89 28.05
CA GLY A 123 3.68 -8.01 28.13
C GLY A 123 4.36 -7.96 26.76
N ILE A 124 5.39 -8.78 26.60
CA ILE A 124 6.21 -8.84 25.38
C ILE A 124 5.42 -9.23 24.11
N ALA A 125 4.23 -9.81 24.27
CA ALA A 125 3.38 -10.14 23.12
C ALA A 125 2.93 -8.87 22.36
N ALA A 126 2.77 -7.74 23.05
CA ALA A 126 2.35 -6.48 22.45
C ALA A 126 3.28 -6.00 21.33
N PRO A 127 4.59 -5.76 21.59
CA PRO A 127 5.53 -5.33 20.55
C PRO A 127 5.74 -6.39 19.47
N ILE A 128 5.70 -7.68 19.80
CA ILE A 128 5.82 -8.77 18.82
C ILE A 128 4.64 -8.74 17.84
N LEU A 129 3.40 -8.60 18.33
CA LEU A 129 2.22 -8.51 17.48
C LEU A 129 2.21 -7.22 16.65
N LEU A 130 2.61 -6.09 17.24
CA LEU A 130 2.76 -4.85 16.48
C LEU A 130 3.75 -5.01 15.33
N LEU A 131 4.91 -5.60 15.58
CA LEU A 131 5.92 -5.89 14.55
C LEU A 131 5.34 -6.83 13.47
N ALA A 132 4.66 -7.91 13.88
CA ALA A 132 4.03 -8.84 12.93
C ALA A 132 3.02 -8.13 12.02
N PHE A 133 2.16 -7.26 12.58
CA PHE A 133 1.23 -6.46 11.79
C PHE A 133 1.96 -5.50 10.85
N ARG A 134 3.05 -4.86 11.26
CA ARG A 134 3.87 -4.00 10.40
C ARG A 134 4.55 -4.76 9.26
N LEU A 135 5.04 -5.96 9.51
CA LEU A 135 5.59 -6.83 8.46
C LEU A 135 4.51 -7.25 7.45
N MET A 136 3.29 -7.58 7.91
CA MET A 136 2.15 -7.87 7.03
C MET A 136 1.77 -6.67 6.17
N GLN A 137 1.70 -5.47 6.74
CA GLN A 137 1.47 -4.23 5.99
C GLN A 137 2.57 -3.98 4.97
N GLY A 138 3.84 -4.19 5.32
CA GLY A 138 4.96 -4.08 4.41
C GLY A 138 4.86 -5.02 3.19
N LEU A 139 4.43 -6.28 3.41
CA LEU A 139 4.12 -7.21 2.32
C LEU A 139 3.00 -6.69 1.42
N ALA A 140 1.91 -6.20 2.02
CA ALA A 140 0.76 -5.68 1.29
C ALA A 140 1.13 -4.52 0.36
N VAL A 141 1.88 -3.56 0.91
CA VAL A 141 2.36 -2.36 0.20
C VAL A 141 3.25 -2.70 -0.98
N GLY A 142 4.17 -3.66 -0.82
CA GLY A 142 5.08 -4.07 -1.90
C GLY A 142 4.35 -4.52 -3.16
N GLY A 143 3.18 -5.17 -3.00
CA GLY A 143 2.34 -5.58 -4.14
C GLY A 143 1.44 -4.47 -4.68
N GLU A 144 0.99 -3.57 -3.82
CA GLU A 144 -0.06 -2.59 -4.12
C GLU A 144 0.42 -1.48 -5.07
N TYR A 145 1.50 -0.79 -4.69
CA TYR A 145 1.99 0.38 -5.43
C TYR A 145 2.40 0.02 -6.86
N GLY A 146 3.14 -1.08 -7.03
CA GLY A 146 3.53 -1.58 -8.34
C GLY A 146 2.34 -2.00 -9.18
N ALA A 147 1.41 -2.80 -8.61
CA ALA A 147 0.24 -3.29 -9.32
C ALA A 147 -0.71 -2.16 -9.74
N SER A 148 -0.94 -1.16 -8.88
CA SER A 148 -1.80 -0.02 -9.19
C SER A 148 -1.21 0.86 -10.28
N SER A 149 0.10 1.13 -10.22
CA SER A 149 0.81 1.94 -11.24
C SER A 149 0.77 1.25 -12.60
N VAL A 150 1.08 -0.04 -12.67
CA VAL A 150 0.99 -0.84 -13.91
C VAL A 150 -0.44 -0.85 -14.43
N PHE A 151 -1.43 -1.09 -13.59
CA PHE A 151 -2.85 -1.08 -13.98
C PHE A 151 -3.29 0.26 -14.60
N LEU A 152 -2.88 1.38 -14.01
CA LEU A 152 -3.21 2.73 -14.53
C LEU A 152 -2.55 3.00 -15.88
N VAL A 153 -1.27 2.64 -16.03
CA VAL A 153 -0.49 2.92 -17.24
C VAL A 153 -0.86 1.97 -18.39
N GLU A 154 -1.11 0.68 -18.10
CA GLU A 154 -1.53 -0.30 -19.12
C GLU A 154 -2.92 0.03 -19.70
N GLY A 155 -3.85 0.54 -18.87
CA GLY A 155 -5.16 0.95 -19.33
C GLY A 155 -5.20 2.30 -20.05
N ALA A 156 -4.10 3.03 -20.11
CA ALA A 156 -4.04 4.36 -20.69
C ALA A 156 -3.90 4.33 -22.22
N GLU A 157 -4.63 5.23 -22.90
CA GLU A 157 -4.44 5.50 -24.32
C GLU A 157 -2.99 5.91 -24.64
N PRO A 158 -2.46 5.56 -25.84
CA PRO A 158 -1.18 6.08 -26.29
C PRO A 158 -1.11 7.61 -26.16
N GLY A 159 -0.01 8.12 -25.55
CA GLY A 159 0.18 9.55 -25.27
C GLY A 159 -0.39 10.04 -23.94
N ARG A 160 -1.21 9.27 -23.21
CA ARG A 160 -1.78 9.64 -21.88
C ARG A 160 -1.21 8.84 -20.72
N ARG A 161 -0.23 7.97 -20.96
CA ARG A 161 0.34 7.07 -19.92
C ARG A 161 0.95 7.84 -18.74
N GLY A 162 1.66 8.93 -19.00
CA GLY A 162 2.21 9.77 -17.93
C GLY A 162 1.13 10.42 -17.06
N TRP A 163 0.06 10.94 -17.69
CA TRP A 163 -1.08 11.50 -16.97
C TRP A 163 -1.80 10.43 -16.13
N MET A 164 -2.02 9.23 -16.66
CA MET A 164 -2.64 8.15 -15.90
C MET A 164 -1.74 7.67 -14.75
N GLY A 165 -0.43 7.56 -14.97
CA GLY A 165 0.53 7.19 -13.92
C GLY A 165 0.62 8.22 -12.79
N SER A 166 0.40 9.51 -13.06
CA SER A 166 0.43 10.58 -12.04
C SER A 166 -0.68 10.45 -10.98
N TRP A 167 -1.74 9.70 -11.25
CA TRP A 167 -2.79 9.44 -10.25
C TRP A 167 -2.32 8.57 -9.08
N GLY A 168 -1.26 7.76 -9.25
CA GLY A 168 -0.63 7.03 -8.14
C GLY A 168 -0.15 7.96 -7.02
N PRO A 169 0.77 8.91 -7.31
CA PRO A 169 1.17 9.95 -6.36
C PRO A 169 0.01 10.79 -5.80
N VAL A 170 -1.01 11.13 -6.62
CA VAL A 170 -2.21 11.84 -6.12
C VAL A 170 -2.91 11.05 -5.02
N GLY A 171 -3.04 9.72 -5.19
CA GLY A 171 -3.58 8.84 -4.15
C GLY A 171 -2.74 8.84 -2.88
N ALA A 172 -1.41 8.80 -3.03
CA ALA A 172 -0.49 8.87 -1.91
C ALA A 172 -0.65 10.17 -1.10
N PHE A 173 -0.64 11.33 -1.77
CA PHE A 173 -0.83 12.62 -1.11
C PHE A 173 -2.22 12.74 -0.46
N ALA A 174 -3.27 12.25 -1.13
CA ALA A 174 -4.62 12.24 -0.57
C ALA A 174 -4.69 11.38 0.70
N GLY A 175 -4.06 10.20 0.70
CA GLY A 175 -3.96 9.33 1.86
C GLY A 175 -3.21 9.99 3.02
N THR A 176 -2.05 10.58 2.73
CA THR A 176 -1.26 11.32 3.73
C THR A 176 -2.05 12.47 4.34
N LEU A 177 -2.75 13.25 3.50
CA LEU A 177 -3.60 14.34 3.97
C LEU A 177 -4.73 13.85 4.86
N LEU A 178 -5.42 12.78 4.47
CA LEU A 178 -6.50 12.20 5.27
C LEU A 178 -6.00 11.65 6.61
N GLY A 179 -4.88 10.94 6.63
CA GLY A 179 -4.27 10.43 7.86
C GLY A 179 -3.81 11.55 8.80
N SER A 180 -3.14 12.56 8.26
CA SER A 180 -2.71 13.73 9.03
C SER A 180 -3.90 14.54 9.55
N ALA A 181 -4.95 14.72 8.75
CA ALA A 181 -6.17 15.39 9.18
C ALA A 181 -6.87 14.61 10.30
N ALA A 182 -6.97 13.29 10.19
CA ALA A 182 -7.54 12.44 11.24
C ALA A 182 -6.74 12.57 12.56
N GLY A 183 -5.41 12.55 12.48
CA GLY A 183 -4.54 12.77 13.63
C GLY A 183 -4.71 14.17 14.24
N ALA A 184 -4.76 15.21 13.40
CA ALA A 184 -4.98 16.58 13.84
C ALA A 184 -6.34 16.77 14.51
N ILE A 185 -7.41 16.18 13.97
CA ILE A 185 -8.76 16.24 14.56
C ILE A 185 -8.77 15.58 15.95
N VAL A 186 -8.16 14.41 16.08
CA VAL A 186 -8.07 13.72 17.39
C VAL A 186 -7.36 14.61 18.42
N ASN A 187 -6.24 15.24 18.05
CA ASN A 187 -5.51 16.14 18.95
C ASN A 187 -6.23 17.49 19.21
N ALA A 188 -7.14 17.90 18.34
CA ALA A 188 -7.92 19.13 18.55
C ALA A 188 -9.14 18.91 19.45
N VAL A 189 -9.68 17.68 19.49
CA VAL A 189 -10.91 17.35 20.20
C VAL A 189 -10.64 16.73 21.57
N LEU A 190 -9.56 15.97 21.71
CA LEU A 190 -9.20 15.26 22.94
C LEU A 190 -8.04 15.94 23.67
N SER A 191 -8.01 15.83 25.01
CA SER A 191 -6.87 16.27 25.80
C SER A 191 -5.64 15.42 25.50
N PRO A 192 -4.41 15.92 25.76
CA PRO A 192 -3.18 15.15 25.58
C PRO A 192 -3.19 13.80 26.31
N GLU A 193 -3.78 13.75 27.51
CA GLU A 193 -3.93 12.55 28.33
C GLU A 193 -4.86 11.54 27.67
N GLU A 194 -5.98 11.99 27.12
CA GLU A 194 -6.94 11.14 26.39
C GLU A 194 -6.35 10.62 25.09
N VAL A 195 -5.63 11.48 24.35
CA VAL A 195 -4.92 11.07 23.13
C VAL A 195 -3.93 9.98 23.45
N LEU A 196 -3.13 10.15 24.52
CA LEU A 196 -2.15 9.15 24.95
C LEU A 196 -2.83 7.85 25.39
N ALA A 197 -3.91 7.93 26.17
CA ALA A 197 -4.57 6.75 26.74
C ALA A 197 -5.26 5.89 25.68
N TRP A 198 -6.04 6.51 24.79
CA TRP A 198 -6.90 5.79 23.85
C TRP A 198 -7.16 6.50 22.51
N GLY A 199 -7.10 7.84 22.48
CA GLY A 199 -7.54 8.63 21.33
C GLY A 199 -6.79 8.30 20.03
N TRP A 200 -5.49 7.99 20.10
CA TRP A 200 -4.67 7.59 18.97
C TRP A 200 -5.15 6.33 18.25
N ARG A 201 -5.95 5.48 18.93
CA ARG A 201 -6.48 4.22 18.39
C ARG A 201 -7.62 4.44 17.41
N ILE A 202 -8.40 5.52 17.59
CA ILE A 202 -9.60 5.81 16.80
C ILE A 202 -9.32 5.82 15.30
N PRO A 203 -8.34 6.60 14.78
CA PRO A 203 -8.08 6.65 13.36
C PRO A 203 -7.65 5.30 12.76
N PHE A 204 -6.92 4.46 13.51
CA PHE A 204 -6.56 3.11 13.08
C PHE A 204 -7.79 2.20 12.98
N ILE A 205 -8.70 2.26 13.95
CA ILE A 205 -9.96 1.51 13.92
C ILE A 205 -10.83 1.98 12.75
N LEU A 206 -10.94 3.29 12.53
CA LEU A 206 -11.68 3.86 11.41
C LEU A 206 -11.04 3.53 10.05
N GLY A 207 -9.75 3.23 10.02
CA GLY A 207 -9.01 2.75 8.84
C GLY A 207 -9.64 1.51 8.20
N ILE A 208 -10.33 0.66 8.97
CA ILE A 208 -11.08 -0.48 8.41
C ILE A 208 -12.18 0.00 7.45
N GLY A 209 -12.84 1.12 7.74
CA GLY A 209 -13.84 1.73 6.87
C GLY A 209 -13.25 2.18 5.53
N VAL A 210 -12.06 2.77 5.55
CA VAL A 210 -11.31 3.15 4.34
C VAL A 210 -10.95 1.88 3.54
N GLY A 211 -10.49 0.83 4.22
CA GLY A 211 -10.17 -0.47 3.61
C GLY A 211 -11.39 -1.14 2.98
N LEU A 212 -12.50 -1.23 3.69
CA LEU A 212 -13.75 -1.79 3.17
C LEU A 212 -14.29 -0.98 1.99
N GLY A 213 -14.19 0.35 2.06
CA GLY A 213 -14.50 1.23 0.93
C GLY A 213 -13.64 0.94 -0.29
N GLY A 214 -12.32 0.78 -0.11
CA GLY A 214 -11.38 0.38 -1.16
C GLY A 214 -11.72 -0.98 -1.77
N ILE A 215 -12.08 -1.97 -0.96
CA ILE A 215 -12.52 -3.30 -1.42
C ILE A 215 -13.82 -3.20 -2.22
N ALA A 216 -14.81 -2.45 -1.72
CA ALA A 216 -16.09 -2.27 -2.40
C ALA A 216 -15.90 -1.59 -3.76
N ILE A 217 -15.09 -0.52 -3.82
CA ILE A 217 -14.72 0.17 -5.06
C ILE A 217 -14.08 -0.80 -6.04
N ARG A 218 -13.08 -1.57 -5.62
CA ARG A 218 -12.37 -2.53 -6.48
C ARG A 218 -13.27 -3.66 -6.94
N ARG A 219 -14.10 -4.23 -6.06
CA ARG A 219 -15.08 -5.24 -6.47
C ARG A 219 -15.99 -4.72 -7.57
N TYR A 220 -16.57 -3.53 -7.37
CA TYR A 220 -17.50 -2.94 -8.33
C TYR A 220 -16.87 -2.60 -9.68
N TYR A 221 -15.64 -2.04 -9.67
CA TYR A 221 -15.00 -1.58 -10.91
C TYR A 221 -14.15 -2.62 -11.63
N LEU A 222 -13.63 -3.64 -10.94
CA LEU A 222 -12.79 -4.68 -11.53
C LEU A 222 -13.55 -5.96 -11.92
N GLU A 223 -14.86 -6.00 -11.78
CA GLU A 223 -15.68 -7.21 -12.05
C GLU A 223 -15.62 -7.73 -13.49
N ARG A 224 -15.21 -6.89 -14.45
CA ARG A 224 -15.29 -7.16 -15.89
C ARG A 224 -13.95 -7.44 -16.57
N VAL A 225 -12.89 -7.69 -15.82
CA VAL A 225 -11.57 -7.95 -16.41
C VAL A 225 -11.39 -9.45 -16.65
N PRO A 226 -11.39 -9.92 -17.92
CA PRO A 226 -11.07 -11.31 -18.21
C PRO A 226 -9.66 -11.64 -17.73
N HIS A 227 -9.49 -12.72 -17.00
CA HIS A 227 -8.18 -13.21 -16.57
C HIS A 227 -7.62 -14.16 -17.62
N GLN A 228 -6.47 -13.83 -18.20
CA GLN A 228 -5.67 -14.77 -18.96
C GLN A 228 -4.41 -15.05 -18.15
N ALA A 229 -4.31 -16.28 -17.65
CA ALA A 229 -3.10 -16.70 -16.93
C ALA A 229 -1.91 -16.71 -17.90
N PRO A 230 -0.78 -16.10 -17.56
CA PRO A 230 0.40 -16.15 -18.41
C PRO A 230 0.93 -17.58 -18.50
N SER A 231 1.41 -17.96 -19.68
CA SER A 231 1.92 -19.31 -19.97
C SER A 231 3.27 -19.61 -19.29
N ARG A 232 3.96 -18.61 -18.75
CA ARG A 232 5.25 -18.70 -18.04
C ARG A 232 5.22 -17.81 -16.79
N SER A 233 6.06 -18.16 -15.79
CA SER A 233 6.21 -17.32 -14.60
C SER A 233 6.96 -16.04 -14.95
N PRO A 234 6.30 -14.84 -14.93
CA PRO A 234 6.93 -13.57 -15.28
C PRO A 234 8.11 -13.22 -14.37
N LEU A 235 8.06 -13.63 -13.09
CA LEU A 235 9.16 -13.41 -12.14
C LEU A 235 10.44 -14.16 -12.58
N LYS A 236 10.29 -15.42 -13.04
CA LYS A 236 11.42 -16.21 -13.53
C LYS A 236 11.99 -15.61 -14.81
N GLU A 237 11.16 -15.13 -15.70
CA GLU A 237 11.55 -14.47 -16.94
C GLU A 237 12.24 -13.13 -16.67
N ALA A 238 11.73 -12.30 -15.79
CA ALA A 238 12.36 -11.05 -15.37
C ALA A 238 13.75 -11.26 -14.77
N LEU A 239 13.91 -12.27 -13.91
CA LEU A 239 15.20 -12.58 -13.26
C LEU A 239 16.20 -13.22 -14.22
N GLN A 240 15.76 -14.05 -15.17
CA GLN A 240 16.65 -14.74 -16.10
C GLN A 240 16.99 -13.94 -17.35
N SER A 241 15.97 -13.26 -17.94
CA SER A 241 16.14 -12.60 -19.25
C SER A 241 16.33 -11.09 -19.13
N HIS A 242 15.80 -10.45 -18.07
CA HIS A 242 15.78 -8.99 -17.92
C HIS A 242 16.42 -8.47 -16.63
N TRP A 243 17.29 -9.27 -15.98
CA TRP A 243 17.89 -8.90 -14.70
C TRP A 243 18.63 -7.56 -14.73
N ARG A 244 19.30 -7.22 -15.83
CA ARG A 244 20.02 -5.94 -15.99
C ARG A 244 19.05 -4.76 -15.99
N THR A 245 17.95 -4.87 -16.74
CA THR A 245 16.90 -3.83 -16.80
C THR A 245 16.23 -3.68 -15.43
N THR A 246 15.93 -4.82 -14.76
CA THR A 246 15.37 -4.84 -13.40
C THR A 246 16.32 -4.13 -12.43
N LEU A 247 17.60 -4.42 -12.46
CA LEU A 247 18.61 -3.79 -11.61
C LEU A 247 18.71 -2.27 -11.87
N HIS A 248 18.77 -1.85 -13.15
CA HIS A 248 18.81 -0.42 -13.49
C HIS A 248 17.57 0.33 -12.99
N LEU A 249 16.37 -0.23 -13.19
CA LEU A 249 15.13 0.38 -12.71
C LEU A 249 15.10 0.45 -11.18
N THR A 250 15.55 -0.62 -10.50
CA THR A 250 15.64 -0.63 -9.03
C THR A 250 16.59 0.45 -8.52
N ALA A 251 17.77 0.58 -9.14
CA ALA A 251 18.74 1.61 -8.77
C ALA A 251 18.21 3.02 -9.01
N LEU A 252 17.50 3.24 -10.13
CA LEU A 252 16.90 4.54 -10.46
C LEU A 252 15.81 4.92 -9.44
N VAL A 253 14.91 3.97 -9.08
CA VAL A 253 13.87 4.21 -8.09
C VAL A 253 14.47 4.42 -6.71
N ALA A 254 15.49 3.64 -6.33
CA ALA A 254 16.20 3.84 -5.06
C ALA A 254 16.86 5.21 -4.98
N GLY A 255 17.49 5.66 -6.07
CA GLY A 255 18.08 7.00 -6.16
C GLY A 255 17.06 8.13 -6.01
N LEU A 256 15.86 7.98 -6.61
CA LEU A 256 14.77 8.94 -6.46
C LEU A 256 14.12 8.93 -5.06
N ALA A 257 14.24 7.84 -4.32
CA ALA A 257 13.67 7.71 -2.97
C ALA A 257 14.59 8.28 -1.87
N VAL A 258 15.86 8.48 -2.16
CA VAL A 258 16.89 8.97 -1.20
C VAL A 258 17.23 10.46 -1.43
N GLY A 259 16.96 11.02 -2.61
CA GLY A 259 17.16 12.43 -2.95
C GLY A 259 15.95 13.26 -2.71
#